data_6354e37a7d0b24b31d8a2af996effff9
#
_entry.id   6354e37a7d0b24b31d8a2af996effff9
#
_cell.length_a   1.000
_cell.length_b   1.000
_cell.length_c   1.000
_cell.angle_alpha   90.00
_cell.angle_beta   90.00
_cell.angle_gamma   90.00
#
_symmetry.space_group_name_H-M   'P 1'
#
loop_
_entity.id
_entity.type
_entity.pdbx_description
1 polymer ?
#
loop_
_entity_poly.entity_id
_entity_poly.type
_entity_poly.pdbx_seq_one_letter_code
_entity_poly.pdbx_strand_id
1 'polypeptide(L)'
;MTNWLERTELLLGEEKLNILRNANVLVVGVGGVGAYAAEMIVRTGVGRMTIADADRVSNTNINRQLVALHSTIGREKCDILAERLRDINPEIQLTIVNRFIKDDETDALLDSDKFDYVVDAIDTLSPKLALIKGALEREIPLVSSMGAGAKTDPTLMEIKDIAKTHHCPLAHMLRKRLHKIGIKRGFWAVFSPEPVREGAMILCEEQNKKSNVGTISYIPALFGIGCASVVIRDLIGEFNNNTKTE
;
A
#
# COMPACT_ATOMS: atom_id res chain seq x y z
N MET A 1 24.03 -19.29 -11.40
CA MET A 1 23.44 -17.94 -11.56
C MET A 1 23.83 -17.12 -10.37
N THR A 2 24.29 -15.90 -10.55
CA THR A 2 24.55 -14.96 -9.43
C THR A 2 23.24 -14.73 -8.67
N ASN A 3 23.30 -14.85 -7.33
CA ASN A 3 22.14 -14.60 -6.48
C ASN A 3 21.77 -13.12 -6.57
N TRP A 4 20.62 -12.80 -7.19
CA TRP A 4 20.16 -11.42 -7.37
C TRP A 4 19.84 -10.72 -6.02
N LEU A 5 19.70 -11.49 -4.94
CA LEU A 5 19.51 -11.01 -3.57
C LEU A 5 20.83 -10.89 -2.77
N GLU A 6 21.98 -11.12 -3.37
CA GLU A 6 23.28 -11.10 -2.69
C GLU A 6 23.49 -9.85 -1.82
N ARG A 7 23.14 -8.66 -2.34
CA ARG A 7 23.27 -7.41 -1.58
C ARG A 7 22.26 -7.30 -0.42
N THR A 8 21.06 -7.84 -0.60
CA THR A 8 20.05 -7.91 0.47
C THR A 8 20.50 -8.88 1.54
N GLU A 9 21.05 -10.02 1.17
CA GLU A 9 21.59 -11.03 2.07
C GLU A 9 22.79 -10.52 2.88
N LEU A 10 23.70 -9.79 2.25
CA LEU A 10 24.83 -9.13 2.95
C LEU A 10 24.35 -8.11 3.99
N LEU A 11 23.23 -7.43 3.73
CA LEU A 11 22.70 -6.41 4.64
C LEU A 11 21.90 -7.02 5.80
N LEU A 12 21.04 -8.01 5.50
CA LEU A 12 20.06 -8.55 6.45
C LEU A 12 20.50 -9.86 7.10
N GLY A 13 21.39 -10.60 6.44
CA GLY A 13 21.73 -11.98 6.78
C GLY A 13 20.75 -12.99 6.21
N GLU A 14 21.19 -14.24 6.10
CA GLU A 14 20.41 -15.34 5.52
C GLU A 14 19.13 -15.64 6.30
N GLU A 15 19.16 -15.57 7.64
CA GLU A 15 18.00 -15.85 8.49
C GLU A 15 16.83 -14.92 8.17
N LYS A 16 17.07 -13.61 8.13
CA LYS A 16 16.04 -12.61 7.82
C LYS A 16 15.58 -12.70 6.38
N LEU A 17 16.49 -12.98 5.44
CA LEU A 17 16.12 -13.22 4.06
C LEU A 17 15.20 -14.43 3.92
N ASN A 18 15.42 -15.50 4.68
CA ASN A 18 14.55 -16.67 4.70
C ASN A 18 13.17 -16.37 5.28
N ILE A 19 13.07 -15.48 6.28
CA ILE A 19 11.76 -14.97 6.76
C ILE A 19 11.02 -14.29 5.61
N LEU A 20 11.66 -13.40 4.85
CA LEU A 20 11.04 -12.70 3.72
C LEU A 20 10.63 -13.66 2.60
N ARG A 21 11.46 -14.63 2.25
CA ARG A 21 11.15 -15.67 1.23
C ARG A 21 9.90 -16.49 1.56
N ASN A 22 9.61 -16.68 2.84
CA ASN A 22 8.43 -17.42 3.29
C ASN A 22 7.20 -16.54 3.54
N ALA A 23 7.37 -15.21 3.54
CA ALA A 23 6.28 -14.28 3.83
C ALA A 23 5.28 -14.18 2.67
N ASN A 24 4.01 -13.95 3.04
CA ASN A 24 2.88 -13.74 2.15
C ASN A 24 2.25 -12.36 2.39
N VAL A 25 2.32 -11.46 1.43
CA VAL A 25 1.86 -10.07 1.57
C VAL A 25 0.68 -9.79 0.65
N LEU A 26 -0.40 -9.24 1.21
CA LEU A 26 -1.53 -8.72 0.46
C LEU A 26 -1.34 -7.21 0.20
N VAL A 27 -1.43 -6.80 -1.06
CA VAL A 27 -1.41 -5.38 -1.46
C VAL A 27 -2.73 -5.04 -2.14
N VAL A 28 -3.51 -4.14 -1.54
CA VAL A 28 -4.82 -3.70 -2.07
C VAL A 28 -4.72 -2.26 -2.57
N GLY A 29 -5.01 -2.09 -3.86
CA GLY A 29 -4.78 -0.86 -4.61
C GLY A 29 -3.37 -0.84 -5.22
N VAL A 30 -3.24 -0.98 -6.55
CA VAL A 30 -1.95 -0.95 -7.25
C VAL A 30 -1.79 0.30 -8.12
N GLY A 31 -2.27 1.42 -7.60
CA GLY A 31 -2.09 2.74 -8.19
C GLY A 31 -0.70 3.35 -7.91
N GLY A 32 -0.66 4.67 -7.71
CA GLY A 32 0.59 5.42 -7.50
C GLY A 32 1.37 5.08 -6.23
N VAL A 33 0.73 4.46 -5.25
CA VAL A 33 1.36 4.02 -3.98
C VAL A 33 1.62 2.52 -4.01
N GLY A 34 0.57 1.72 -4.19
CA GLY A 34 0.66 0.28 -3.98
C GLY A 34 1.53 -0.45 -5.00
N ALA A 35 1.61 0.02 -6.25
CA ALA A 35 2.51 -0.58 -7.23
C ALA A 35 3.98 -0.43 -6.84
N TYR A 36 4.38 0.73 -6.31
CA TYR A 36 5.73 0.94 -5.77
C TYR A 36 5.97 0.11 -4.50
N ALA A 37 4.96 0.03 -3.61
CA ALA A 37 5.08 -0.81 -2.43
C ALA A 37 5.30 -2.29 -2.80
N ALA A 38 4.48 -2.83 -3.71
CA ALA A 38 4.59 -4.21 -4.18
C ALA A 38 5.97 -4.48 -4.81
N GLU A 39 6.45 -3.60 -5.68
CA GLU A 39 7.76 -3.76 -6.30
C GLU A 39 8.89 -3.76 -5.26
N MET A 40 8.90 -2.81 -4.32
CA MET A 40 9.94 -2.76 -3.29
C MET A 40 9.93 -4.00 -2.40
N ILE A 41 8.74 -4.50 -2.04
CA ILE A 41 8.60 -5.73 -1.25
C ILE A 41 9.14 -6.94 -2.02
N VAL A 42 8.79 -7.09 -3.29
CA VAL A 42 9.28 -8.21 -4.12
C VAL A 42 10.80 -8.14 -4.32
N ARG A 43 11.37 -6.94 -4.49
CA ARG A 43 12.82 -6.73 -4.62
C ARG A 43 13.61 -7.10 -3.35
N THR A 44 12.97 -7.27 -2.21
CA THR A 44 13.63 -7.78 -1.00
C THR A 44 13.51 -9.30 -0.84
N GLY A 45 12.91 -9.99 -1.81
CA GLY A 45 12.84 -11.44 -1.83
C GLY A 45 11.59 -12.05 -1.20
N VAL A 46 10.54 -11.27 -0.92
CA VAL A 46 9.25 -11.81 -0.47
C VAL A 46 8.75 -12.83 -1.49
N GLY A 47 8.42 -14.03 -1.00
CA GLY A 47 8.14 -15.18 -1.86
C GLY A 47 6.69 -15.32 -2.31
N ARG A 48 5.73 -14.75 -1.56
CA ARG A 48 4.30 -14.84 -1.91
C ARG A 48 3.65 -13.48 -1.82
N MET A 49 2.80 -13.15 -2.80
CA MET A 49 2.06 -11.89 -2.81
C MET A 49 0.71 -12.05 -3.50
N THR A 50 -0.30 -11.40 -2.95
CA THR A 50 -1.57 -11.15 -3.62
C THR A 50 -1.69 -9.67 -3.91
N ILE A 51 -2.01 -9.31 -5.15
CA ILE A 51 -2.29 -7.92 -5.58
C ILE A 51 -3.73 -7.79 -6.01
N ALA A 52 -4.43 -6.75 -5.54
CA ALA A 52 -5.85 -6.52 -5.83
C ALA A 52 -6.10 -5.07 -6.27
N ASP A 53 -6.70 -4.90 -7.44
CA ASP A 53 -7.17 -3.62 -7.99
C ASP A 53 -8.18 -3.89 -9.12
N ALA A 54 -9.18 -3.04 -9.30
CA ALA A 54 -10.18 -3.18 -10.35
C ALA A 54 -9.92 -2.29 -11.57
N ASP A 55 -8.94 -1.41 -11.49
CA ASP A 55 -8.76 -0.35 -12.47
C ASP A 55 -7.94 -0.79 -13.67
N ARG A 56 -8.24 -0.15 -14.79
CA ARG A 56 -7.39 -0.13 -15.98
C ARG A 56 -6.51 1.10 -15.99
N VAL A 57 -5.38 1.00 -16.67
CA VAL A 57 -4.49 2.14 -16.88
C VAL A 57 -5.20 3.20 -17.73
N SER A 58 -5.21 4.43 -17.25
CA SER A 58 -5.69 5.60 -17.99
C SER A 58 -4.57 6.60 -18.24
N ASN A 59 -4.80 7.50 -19.21
CA ASN A 59 -3.83 8.53 -19.59
C ASN A 59 -3.40 9.41 -18.40
N THR A 60 -4.34 9.73 -17.51
CA THR A 60 -4.10 10.58 -16.34
C THR A 60 -3.29 9.88 -15.23
N ASN A 61 -3.00 8.59 -15.37
CA ASN A 61 -2.18 7.83 -14.43
C ASN A 61 -0.68 7.94 -14.73
N ILE A 62 -0.30 8.26 -15.98
CA ILE A 62 1.08 8.23 -16.48
C ILE A 62 2.01 9.11 -15.65
N ASN A 63 1.51 10.22 -15.13
CA ASN A 63 2.32 11.15 -14.37
C ASN A 63 2.85 10.60 -13.02
N ARG A 64 2.28 9.47 -12.49
CA ARG A 64 2.63 9.00 -11.14
C ARG A 64 2.50 7.50 -10.87
N GLN A 65 1.89 6.72 -11.74
CA GLN A 65 1.68 5.29 -11.52
C GLN A 65 2.73 4.46 -12.27
N LEU A 66 3.41 3.58 -11.56
CA LEU A 66 4.50 2.75 -12.08
C LEU A 66 4.10 1.92 -13.32
N VAL A 67 2.87 1.40 -13.31
CA VAL A 67 2.32 0.55 -14.39
C VAL A 67 1.81 1.35 -15.60
N ALA A 68 1.73 2.68 -15.48
CA ALA A 68 1.08 3.52 -16.48
C ALA A 68 2.10 4.08 -17.47
N LEU A 69 2.10 3.52 -18.67
CA LEU A 69 2.87 3.95 -19.84
C LEU A 69 1.90 4.14 -21.01
N HIS A 70 2.31 4.87 -22.05
CA HIS A 70 1.50 4.99 -23.28
C HIS A 70 1.14 3.62 -23.87
N SER A 71 2.06 2.65 -23.77
CA SER A 71 1.86 1.28 -24.28
C SER A 71 0.94 0.40 -23.42
N THR A 72 0.64 0.83 -22.19
CA THR A 72 -0.17 0.04 -21.25
C THR A 72 -1.58 0.58 -21.04
N ILE A 73 -1.94 1.71 -21.67
CA ILE A 73 -3.28 2.30 -21.56
C ILE A 73 -4.34 1.27 -21.92
N GLY A 74 -5.39 1.18 -21.09
CA GLY A 74 -6.52 0.26 -21.26
C GLY A 74 -6.30 -1.15 -20.71
N ARG A 75 -5.06 -1.53 -20.36
CA ARG A 75 -4.78 -2.84 -19.72
C ARG A 75 -5.10 -2.81 -18.23
N GLU A 76 -5.40 -3.97 -17.65
CA GLU A 76 -5.59 -4.12 -16.20
C GLU A 76 -4.30 -3.79 -15.45
N LYS A 77 -4.39 -2.98 -14.38
CA LYS A 77 -3.20 -2.56 -13.61
C LYS A 77 -2.48 -3.74 -12.97
N CYS A 78 -3.24 -4.70 -12.40
CA CYS A 78 -2.65 -5.86 -11.75
C CYS A 78 -1.91 -6.76 -12.75
N ASP A 79 -2.40 -6.93 -13.97
CA ASP A 79 -1.74 -7.76 -14.97
C ASP A 79 -0.37 -7.20 -15.36
N ILE A 80 -0.30 -5.87 -15.59
CA ILE A 80 0.95 -5.20 -15.93
C ILE A 80 1.94 -5.29 -14.77
N LEU A 81 1.45 -5.04 -13.55
CA LEU A 81 2.29 -5.15 -12.37
C LEU A 81 2.80 -6.59 -12.19
N ALA A 82 1.94 -7.58 -12.41
CA ALA A 82 2.32 -8.98 -12.29
C ALA A 82 3.41 -9.40 -13.28
N GLU A 83 3.33 -8.95 -14.54
CA GLU A 83 4.40 -9.15 -15.53
C GLU A 83 5.73 -8.63 -14.99
N ARG A 84 5.73 -7.42 -14.47
CA ARG A 84 6.91 -6.75 -13.91
C ARG A 84 7.45 -7.44 -12.64
N LEU A 85 6.58 -7.84 -11.72
CA LEU A 85 6.99 -8.52 -10.48
C LEU A 85 7.58 -9.89 -10.74
N ARG A 86 7.06 -10.65 -11.74
CA ARG A 86 7.62 -11.93 -12.18
C ARG A 86 8.96 -11.78 -12.89
N ASP A 87 9.17 -10.68 -13.60
CA ASP A 87 10.46 -10.38 -14.23
C ASP A 87 11.55 -10.03 -13.19
N ILE A 88 11.15 -9.42 -12.06
CA ILE A 88 12.03 -9.14 -10.93
C ILE A 88 12.34 -10.40 -10.13
N ASN A 89 11.32 -11.17 -9.79
CA ASN A 89 11.43 -12.44 -9.06
C ASN A 89 10.65 -13.54 -9.79
N PRO A 90 11.30 -14.33 -10.65
CA PRO A 90 10.63 -15.39 -11.39
C PRO A 90 10.01 -16.50 -10.52
N GLU A 91 10.46 -16.63 -9.28
CA GLU A 91 9.98 -17.65 -8.34
C GLU A 91 8.80 -17.18 -7.46
N ILE A 92 8.37 -15.90 -7.59
CA ILE A 92 7.29 -15.37 -6.77
C ILE A 92 5.97 -16.11 -7.02
N GLN A 93 5.32 -16.53 -5.96
CA GLN A 93 3.96 -17.04 -6.00
C GLN A 93 2.99 -15.84 -5.94
N LEU A 94 2.51 -15.44 -7.12
CA LEU A 94 1.72 -14.22 -7.27
C LEU A 94 0.27 -14.53 -7.65
N THR A 95 -0.66 -14.12 -6.78
CA THR A 95 -2.11 -14.14 -7.03
C THR A 95 -2.59 -12.76 -7.48
N ILE A 96 -3.42 -12.73 -8.53
CA ILE A 96 -3.97 -11.51 -9.15
C ILE A 96 -5.47 -11.46 -8.92
N VAL A 97 -5.97 -10.33 -8.42
CA VAL A 97 -7.39 -10.08 -8.17
C VAL A 97 -7.82 -8.81 -8.89
N ASN A 98 -8.28 -8.96 -10.15
CA ASN A 98 -8.77 -7.87 -11.01
C ASN A 98 -10.25 -7.58 -10.74
N ARG A 99 -10.59 -7.16 -9.52
CA ARG A 99 -11.96 -6.78 -9.17
C ARG A 99 -12.00 -5.72 -8.09
N PHE A 100 -13.09 -4.99 -8.03
CA PHE A 100 -13.34 -4.02 -6.98
C PHE A 100 -13.62 -4.76 -5.66
N ILE A 101 -12.88 -4.43 -4.61
CA ILE A 101 -13.01 -5.07 -3.29
C ILE A 101 -13.85 -4.16 -2.40
N LYS A 102 -15.05 -4.59 -2.04
CA LYS A 102 -15.95 -3.88 -1.13
C LYS A 102 -16.74 -4.87 -0.27
N ASP A 103 -17.19 -4.40 0.88
CA ASP A 103 -18.08 -5.11 1.79
C ASP A 103 -17.67 -6.61 1.98
N ASP A 104 -18.57 -7.55 1.68
CA ASP A 104 -18.35 -8.99 1.85
C ASP A 104 -17.15 -9.54 1.03
N GLU A 105 -16.80 -8.89 -0.07
CA GLU A 105 -15.63 -9.28 -0.88
C GLU A 105 -14.31 -9.00 -0.16
N THR A 106 -14.30 -8.03 0.78
CA THR A 106 -13.13 -7.74 1.62
C THR A 106 -12.84 -8.91 2.56
N ASP A 107 -13.85 -9.46 3.19
CA ASP A 107 -13.70 -10.63 4.07
C ASP A 107 -13.27 -11.85 3.25
N ALA A 108 -13.90 -12.12 2.12
CA ALA A 108 -13.53 -13.21 1.22
C ALA A 108 -12.07 -13.08 0.73
N LEU A 109 -11.58 -11.86 0.47
CA LEU A 109 -10.19 -11.64 0.10
C LEU A 109 -9.24 -11.92 1.26
N LEU A 110 -9.54 -11.42 2.46
CA LEU A 110 -8.72 -11.62 3.65
C LEU A 110 -8.67 -13.09 4.09
N ASP A 111 -9.71 -13.87 3.80
CA ASP A 111 -9.82 -15.30 4.12
C ASP A 111 -9.31 -16.19 2.97
N SER A 112 -8.93 -15.64 1.83
CA SER A 112 -8.51 -16.42 0.64
C SER A 112 -7.16 -17.10 0.80
N ASP A 113 -6.30 -16.59 1.69
CA ASP A 113 -5.00 -17.16 2.02
C ASP A 113 -4.56 -16.69 3.42
N LYS A 114 -3.52 -17.31 3.98
CA LYS A 114 -2.90 -16.85 5.21
C LYS A 114 -1.91 -15.73 4.86
N PHE A 115 -2.27 -14.49 5.15
CA PHE A 115 -1.41 -13.34 4.95
C PHE A 115 -0.62 -13.01 6.22
N ASP A 116 0.68 -12.73 6.04
CA ASP A 116 1.56 -12.28 7.12
C ASP A 116 1.53 -10.76 7.26
N TYR A 117 1.14 -10.04 6.21
CA TYR A 117 1.03 -8.58 6.20
C TYR A 117 0.03 -8.06 5.17
N VAL A 118 -0.62 -6.93 5.47
CA VAL A 118 -1.52 -6.22 4.54
C VAL A 118 -0.97 -4.82 4.26
N VAL A 119 -0.89 -4.44 2.98
CA VAL A 119 -0.66 -3.08 2.51
C VAL A 119 -1.97 -2.52 1.98
N ASP A 120 -2.51 -1.54 2.66
CA ASP A 120 -3.68 -0.78 2.22
C ASP A 120 -3.24 0.49 1.48
N ALA A 121 -3.36 0.47 0.16
CA ALA A 121 -3.11 1.61 -0.72
C ALA A 121 -4.38 2.10 -1.43
N ILE A 122 -5.55 1.83 -0.86
CA ILE A 122 -6.86 2.29 -1.35
C ILE A 122 -6.99 3.80 -1.10
N ASP A 123 -7.47 4.54 -2.08
CA ASP A 123 -7.69 6.00 -1.98
C ASP A 123 -9.13 6.39 -1.60
N THR A 124 -10.05 5.43 -1.55
CA THR A 124 -11.45 5.62 -1.21
C THR A 124 -11.76 5.15 0.22
N LEU A 125 -12.57 5.94 0.94
CA LEU A 125 -12.71 5.80 2.39
C LEU A 125 -13.45 4.54 2.85
N SER A 126 -14.51 4.11 2.13
CA SER A 126 -15.33 2.98 2.59
C SER A 126 -14.63 1.63 2.41
N PRO A 127 -14.08 1.28 1.24
CA PRO A 127 -13.29 0.05 1.08
C PRO A 127 -12.05 0.02 1.98
N LYS A 128 -11.37 1.17 2.14
CA LYS A 128 -10.23 1.30 3.05
C LYS A 128 -10.62 0.97 4.49
N LEU A 129 -11.75 1.49 4.97
CA LEU A 129 -12.26 1.21 6.30
C LEU A 129 -12.58 -0.28 6.49
N ALA A 130 -13.22 -0.91 5.48
CA ALA A 130 -13.55 -2.33 5.51
C ALA A 130 -12.28 -3.20 5.58
N LEU A 131 -11.28 -2.90 4.74
CA LEU A 131 -10.01 -3.64 4.72
C LEU A 131 -9.26 -3.53 6.06
N ILE A 132 -9.15 -2.32 6.61
CA ILE A 132 -8.48 -2.09 7.89
C ILE A 132 -9.20 -2.83 9.01
N LYS A 133 -10.53 -2.71 9.09
CA LYS A 133 -11.34 -3.41 10.09
C LYS A 133 -11.14 -4.93 9.99
N GLY A 134 -11.31 -5.48 8.80
CA GLY A 134 -11.20 -6.92 8.56
C GLY A 134 -9.81 -7.48 8.86
N ALA A 135 -8.74 -6.74 8.54
CA ALA A 135 -7.37 -7.15 8.88
C ALA A 135 -7.13 -7.14 10.40
N LEU A 136 -7.60 -6.10 11.10
CA LEU A 136 -7.47 -6.02 12.57
C LEU A 136 -8.27 -7.09 13.30
N GLU A 137 -9.47 -7.43 12.83
CA GLU A 137 -10.29 -8.51 13.39
C GLU A 137 -9.64 -9.90 13.24
N ARG A 138 -8.78 -10.07 12.22
CA ARG A 138 -7.98 -11.27 11.97
C ARG A 138 -6.57 -11.22 12.56
N GLU A 139 -6.27 -10.17 13.31
CA GLU A 139 -4.93 -9.91 13.87
C GLU A 139 -3.81 -9.91 12.81
N ILE A 140 -4.13 -9.58 11.55
CA ILE A 140 -3.15 -9.44 10.48
C ILE A 140 -2.49 -8.06 10.58
N PRO A 141 -1.16 -7.97 10.73
CA PRO A 141 -0.46 -6.70 10.72
C PRO A 141 -0.72 -5.94 9.43
N LEU A 142 -0.89 -4.60 9.53
CA LEU A 142 -1.13 -3.80 8.34
C LEU A 142 -0.46 -2.43 8.40
N VAL A 143 -0.13 -1.92 7.22
CA VAL A 143 0.23 -0.53 6.97
C VAL A 143 -0.75 0.08 5.97
N SER A 144 -1.21 1.29 6.26
CA SER A 144 -2.16 2.01 5.41
C SER A 144 -1.55 3.32 4.92
N SER A 145 -1.55 3.52 3.61
CA SER A 145 -1.18 4.81 3.01
C SER A 145 -2.32 5.80 3.14
N MET A 146 -2.01 6.99 3.64
CA MET A 146 -2.96 8.10 3.66
C MET A 146 -2.90 8.89 2.34
N GLY A 147 -3.51 10.08 2.30
CA GLY A 147 -3.57 10.89 1.09
C GLY A 147 -2.21 11.40 0.65
N ALA A 148 -1.75 10.97 -0.52
CA ALA A 148 -0.49 11.39 -1.15
C ALA A 148 -0.67 12.56 -2.14
N GLY A 149 -1.91 12.97 -2.43
CA GLY A 149 -2.19 14.11 -3.31
C GLY A 149 -2.04 15.46 -2.63
N ALA A 150 -1.90 16.51 -3.45
CA ALA A 150 -1.71 17.92 -3.05
C ALA A 150 -0.49 18.17 -2.15
N LYS A 151 0.55 17.39 -2.31
CA LYS A 151 1.80 17.43 -1.55
C LYS A 151 3.00 17.44 -2.48
N THR A 152 4.09 18.09 -2.05
CA THR A 152 5.31 18.25 -2.85
C THR A 152 6.58 18.11 -2.03
N ASP A 153 6.52 18.21 -0.69
CA ASP A 153 7.71 18.08 0.14
C ASP A 153 7.90 16.62 0.61
N PRO A 154 8.88 15.89 0.05
CA PRO A 154 9.15 14.51 0.43
C PRO A 154 9.72 14.38 1.86
N THR A 155 10.29 15.45 2.41
CA THR A 155 10.91 15.43 3.75
C THR A 155 9.88 15.41 4.87
N LEU A 156 8.63 15.75 4.58
CA LEU A 156 7.54 15.76 5.54
C LEU A 156 6.77 14.42 5.61
N MET A 157 7.22 13.39 4.89
CA MET A 157 6.60 12.06 5.04
C MET A 157 6.89 11.49 6.42
N GLU A 158 5.83 11.04 7.10
CA GLU A 158 5.91 10.41 8.40
C GLU A 158 5.28 9.01 8.39
N ILE A 159 5.79 8.13 9.25
CA ILE A 159 5.25 6.80 9.53
C ILE A 159 4.94 6.75 11.02
N LYS A 160 3.66 6.71 11.36
CA LYS A 160 3.17 6.69 12.75
C LYS A 160 1.94 5.79 12.89
N ASP A 161 1.62 5.40 14.12
CA ASP A 161 0.30 4.83 14.38
C ASP A 161 -0.80 5.79 13.93
N ILE A 162 -1.91 5.26 13.42
CA ILE A 162 -3.04 6.06 12.92
C ILE A 162 -3.53 7.09 13.94
N ALA A 163 -3.47 6.79 15.22
CA ALA A 163 -3.87 7.71 16.29
C ALA A 163 -2.98 8.97 16.36
N LYS A 164 -1.73 8.87 15.93
CA LYS A 164 -0.73 9.95 15.99
C LYS A 164 -0.66 10.77 14.67
N THR A 165 -1.49 10.44 13.67
CA THR A 165 -1.54 11.19 12.41
C THR A 165 -2.21 12.55 12.59
N HIS A 166 -1.75 13.57 11.87
CA HIS A 166 -2.26 14.95 11.96
C HIS A 166 -2.22 15.64 10.58
N HIS A 167 -2.97 16.71 10.41
CA HIS A 167 -3.04 17.56 9.22
C HIS A 167 -3.36 16.86 7.89
N CYS A 168 -3.62 15.54 7.87
CA CYS A 168 -4.03 14.81 6.68
C CYS A 168 -5.56 14.63 6.67
N PRO A 169 -6.30 15.18 5.68
CA PRO A 169 -7.75 15.09 5.62
C PRO A 169 -8.27 13.65 5.56
N LEU A 170 -7.64 12.78 4.75
CA LEU A 170 -8.04 11.37 4.65
C LEU A 170 -7.84 10.64 5.99
N ALA A 171 -6.70 10.82 6.65
CA ALA A 171 -6.44 10.24 7.96
C ALA A 171 -7.46 10.74 9.02
N HIS A 172 -7.82 12.02 8.99
CA HIS A 172 -8.83 12.58 9.89
C HIS A 172 -10.20 11.90 9.70
N MET A 173 -10.65 11.78 8.44
CA MET A 173 -11.92 11.14 8.12
C MET A 173 -11.93 9.66 8.47
N LEU A 174 -10.82 8.97 8.23
CA LEU A 174 -10.63 7.56 8.57
C LEU A 174 -10.69 7.37 10.09
N ARG A 175 -9.93 8.12 10.88
CA ARG A 175 -9.99 8.06 12.35
C ARG A 175 -11.39 8.29 12.88
N LYS A 176 -12.12 9.30 12.35
CA LYS A 176 -13.49 9.58 12.75
C LYS A 176 -14.42 8.39 12.55
N ARG A 177 -14.25 7.61 11.46
CA ARG A 177 -15.05 6.41 11.19
C ARG A 177 -14.59 5.21 12.03
N LEU A 178 -13.29 5.00 12.17
CA LEU A 178 -12.72 3.95 13.00
C LEU A 178 -13.14 4.10 14.47
N HIS A 179 -13.13 5.32 15.02
CA HIS A 179 -13.57 5.58 16.38
C HIS A 179 -15.05 5.21 16.61
N LYS A 180 -15.94 5.37 15.62
CA LYS A 180 -17.35 4.97 15.73
C LYS A 180 -17.54 3.45 15.88
N ILE A 181 -16.56 2.66 15.45
CA ILE A 181 -16.57 1.19 15.56
C ILE A 181 -15.57 0.69 16.62
N GLY A 182 -15.09 1.59 17.51
CA GLY A 182 -14.24 1.24 18.64
C GLY A 182 -12.74 1.12 18.34
N ILE A 183 -12.31 1.28 17.09
CA ILE A 183 -10.91 1.20 16.69
C ILE A 183 -10.27 2.58 16.84
N LYS A 184 -9.31 2.72 17.75
CA LYS A 184 -8.62 3.98 18.03
C LYS A 184 -7.17 4.00 17.53
N ARG A 185 -6.50 2.85 17.45
CA ARG A 185 -5.07 2.67 17.13
C ARG A 185 -4.83 1.23 16.68
N GLY A 186 -3.59 0.88 16.37
CA GLY A 186 -3.18 -0.51 16.19
C GLY A 186 -2.68 -0.85 14.79
N PHE A 187 -2.44 0.16 13.94
CA PHE A 187 -1.80 -0.04 12.65
C PHE A 187 -0.98 1.17 12.22
N TRP A 188 -0.02 0.93 11.35
CA TRP A 188 0.86 1.96 10.82
C TRP A 188 0.21 2.74 9.68
N ALA A 189 0.38 4.06 9.71
CA ALA A 189 -0.06 4.97 8.67
C ALA A 189 1.15 5.71 8.07
N VAL A 190 1.27 5.66 6.74
CA VAL A 190 2.20 6.49 5.98
C VAL A 190 1.44 7.73 5.54
N PHE A 191 1.87 8.92 5.97
CA PHE A 191 1.18 10.18 5.70
C PHE A 191 2.17 11.35 5.62
N SER A 192 1.69 12.51 5.21
CA SER A 192 2.42 13.77 5.33
C SER A 192 1.52 14.81 5.96
N PRO A 193 1.99 15.57 6.94
CA PRO A 193 1.29 16.72 7.52
C PRO A 193 1.33 17.97 6.65
N GLU A 194 2.00 17.93 5.49
CA GLU A 194 2.03 19.07 4.57
C GLU A 194 0.60 19.56 4.27
N PRO A 195 0.33 20.86 4.41
CA PRO A 195 -0.99 21.42 4.11
C PRO A 195 -1.38 21.16 2.66
N VAL A 196 -2.67 20.93 2.43
CA VAL A 196 -3.22 20.86 1.06
C VAL A 196 -3.10 22.22 0.40
N ARG A 197 -2.46 22.29 -0.77
CA ARG A 197 -2.33 23.55 -1.52
C ARG A 197 -3.68 24.04 -2.00
N GLU A 198 -3.92 25.32 -1.88
CA GLU A 198 -5.11 25.97 -2.43
C GLU A 198 -5.17 25.74 -3.95
N GLY A 199 -6.35 25.42 -4.47
CA GLY A 199 -6.55 25.09 -5.89
C GLY A 199 -6.07 23.71 -6.34
N ALA A 200 -5.39 22.93 -5.49
CA ALA A 200 -4.91 21.59 -5.86
C ALA A 200 -6.01 20.49 -5.87
N MET A 201 -7.25 20.85 -5.62
CA MET A 201 -8.37 19.92 -5.58
C MET A 201 -9.53 20.44 -6.43
N ILE A 202 -10.01 19.62 -7.36
CA ILE A 202 -11.18 19.89 -8.17
C ILE A 202 -12.26 18.89 -7.78
N LEU A 203 -13.45 19.37 -7.42
CA LEU A 203 -14.60 18.51 -7.18
C LEU A 203 -15.03 17.85 -8.50
N CYS A 204 -15.25 16.55 -8.49
CA CYS A 204 -15.78 15.80 -9.62
C CYS A 204 -16.91 14.88 -9.15
N GLU A 205 -17.91 14.70 -10.00
CA GLU A 205 -19.04 13.78 -9.76
C GLU A 205 -18.79 12.44 -10.46
N GLU A 206 -17.76 11.71 -10.05
CA GLU A 206 -17.54 10.32 -10.48
C GLU A 206 -18.12 9.35 -9.44
N GLN A 207 -18.62 8.19 -9.89
CA GLN A 207 -19.39 7.23 -9.06
C GLN A 207 -18.74 6.86 -7.72
N ASN A 208 -17.41 6.88 -7.60
CA ASN A 208 -16.68 6.51 -6.38
C ASN A 208 -15.66 7.57 -5.93
N LYS A 209 -15.60 8.71 -6.59
CA LYS A 209 -14.58 9.73 -6.35
C LYS A 209 -15.22 11.12 -6.35
N LYS A 210 -15.13 11.79 -5.20
CA LYS A 210 -15.75 13.13 -5.02
C LYS A 210 -14.84 14.29 -5.43
N SER A 211 -13.55 14.01 -5.67
CA SER A 211 -12.59 15.05 -6.06
C SER A 211 -11.40 14.47 -6.79
N ASN A 212 -10.92 15.16 -7.79
CA ASN A 212 -9.59 14.94 -8.38
C ASN A 212 -8.57 15.82 -7.66
N VAL A 213 -7.51 15.20 -7.16
CA VAL A 213 -6.46 15.87 -6.41
C VAL A 213 -5.20 15.93 -7.25
N GLY A 214 -4.66 17.13 -7.43
CA GLY A 214 -3.38 17.33 -8.10
C GLY A 214 -2.30 16.52 -7.41
N THR A 215 -1.48 15.79 -8.17
CA THR A 215 -0.48 14.89 -7.63
C THR A 215 0.79 14.97 -8.44
N ILE A 216 1.94 15.13 -7.77
CA ILE A 216 3.26 15.06 -8.38
C ILE A 216 3.76 13.62 -8.42
N SER A 217 4.68 13.31 -9.32
CA SER A 217 5.11 11.94 -9.61
C SER A 217 5.71 11.20 -8.42
N TYR A 218 6.58 11.83 -7.65
CA TYR A 218 7.43 11.19 -6.64
C TYR A 218 6.76 10.99 -5.28
N ILE A 219 5.77 11.81 -4.91
CA ILE A 219 5.14 11.70 -3.58
C ILE A 219 4.40 10.37 -3.39
N PRO A 220 3.54 9.90 -4.31
CA PRO A 220 2.93 8.58 -4.17
C PRO A 220 3.97 7.44 -4.15
N ALA A 221 5.02 7.55 -4.97
CA ALA A 221 6.12 6.58 -4.98
C ALA A 221 6.81 6.49 -3.61
N LEU A 222 7.12 7.66 -3.00
CA LEU A 222 7.71 7.73 -1.67
C LEU A 222 6.80 7.10 -0.61
N PHE A 223 5.49 7.32 -0.67
CA PHE A 223 4.53 6.68 0.23
C PHE A 223 4.52 5.16 0.05
N GLY A 224 4.63 4.67 -1.19
CA GLY A 224 4.77 3.24 -1.49
C GLY A 224 6.04 2.64 -0.90
N ILE A 225 7.17 3.34 -1.06
CA ILE A 225 8.46 2.96 -0.44
C ILE A 225 8.33 2.96 1.10
N GLY A 226 7.65 3.96 1.67
CA GLY A 226 7.35 4.01 3.10
C GLY A 226 6.56 2.81 3.59
N CYS A 227 5.49 2.43 2.87
CA CYS A 227 4.72 1.23 3.17
C CYS A 227 5.59 -0.04 3.10
N ALA A 228 6.37 -0.20 2.03
CA ALA A 228 7.27 -1.34 1.88
C ALA A 228 8.30 -1.43 3.01
N SER A 229 8.86 -0.29 3.43
CA SER A 229 9.84 -0.26 4.53
C SER A 229 9.23 -0.71 5.86
N VAL A 230 7.96 -0.38 6.12
CA VAL A 230 7.23 -0.87 7.30
C VAL A 230 7.07 -2.38 7.23
N VAL A 231 6.52 -2.90 6.10
CA VAL A 231 6.29 -4.34 5.90
C VAL A 231 7.57 -5.15 6.11
N ILE A 232 8.64 -4.77 5.40
CA ILE A 232 9.90 -5.51 5.42
C ILE A 232 10.49 -5.52 6.83
N ARG A 233 10.60 -4.36 7.47
CA ARG A 233 11.20 -4.23 8.80
C ARG A 233 10.38 -4.89 9.90
N ASP A 234 9.05 -4.88 9.77
CA ASP A 234 8.16 -5.52 10.74
C ASP A 234 8.23 -7.05 10.62
N LEU A 235 8.21 -7.59 9.39
CA LEU A 235 8.38 -9.02 9.13
C LEU A 235 9.69 -9.59 9.69
N ILE A 236 10.79 -8.84 9.59
CA ILE A 236 12.10 -9.26 10.11
C ILE A 236 12.34 -8.85 11.58
N GLY A 237 11.33 -8.31 12.27
CA GLY A 237 11.41 -7.93 13.68
C GLY A 237 12.22 -6.66 13.97
N GLU A 238 12.51 -5.83 12.96
CA GLU A 238 13.31 -4.59 13.11
C GLU A 238 12.46 -3.31 13.17
N PHE A 239 11.15 -3.41 13.06
CA PHE A 239 10.27 -2.26 13.22
C PHE A 239 9.85 -2.17 14.69
N ASN A 240 10.31 -1.12 15.41
CA ASN A 240 10.00 -0.93 16.83
C ASN A 240 8.49 -0.76 17.03
N ASN A 241 7.86 -1.80 17.56
CA ASN A 241 6.46 -1.80 18.00
C ASN A 241 6.28 -1.00 19.30
N ASN A 242 6.76 0.24 19.37
CA ASN A 242 6.48 1.15 20.51
C ASN A 242 5.00 1.58 20.59
N THR A 243 4.10 0.92 19.84
CA THR A 243 2.65 1.16 19.91
C THR A 243 1.92 0.23 20.87
N LYS A 244 2.61 -0.80 21.43
CA LYS A 244 1.99 -1.74 22.39
C LYS A 244 2.11 -1.33 23.84
N THR A 245 2.89 -0.27 24.16
CA THR A 245 3.09 0.20 25.54
C THR A 245 2.97 1.71 25.63
N GLU A 246 1.74 2.24 25.65
CA GLU A 246 1.32 3.43 26.42
C GLU A 246 -0.21 3.56 26.36
#